data_63de65518f5d4524de606be83e965cfa
#
_entry.id   63de65518f5d4524de606be83e965cfa
#
_cell.length_a   1.000
_cell.length_b   1.000
_cell.length_c   1.000
_cell.angle_alpha   90.00
_cell.angle_beta   90.00
_cell.angle_gamma   90.00
#
_symmetry.space_group_name_H-M   'P 1'
#
loop_
_entity.id
_entity.type
_entity.pdbx_description
1 polymer ?
#
loop_
_entity_poly.entity_id
_entity_poly.type
_entity_poly.pdbx_seq_one_letter_code
_entity_poly.pdbx_strand_id
1 'polypeptide(L)'
;TSPSRSWFALEITPASAREVSGAREWTHRVKERLEEAFAGSNIYAALHGFYQEIAVFGTAAMLLEEDGKELLRARLFTAGEYVLGCDENGRIDRFGREFFLTPKQMAAKFGLENLPPQLLRAVQDGKDGSWQRVRHLILPNPARDARYKNASKMPYLSVYFTPQGEVLKEGGYWEFPVIAARWEVKTAQDVYGKGPGWKCLGDVKMLQKMQKNKLVALDKMTNPPMMVSSGVQGEVNLLPGGLTRYSGAADAAVKPAYQVNVDLSALESSIE
;
A
#
# COMPACT_ATOMS: atom_id res chain seq x y z
N THR A 1 3.79 -2.97 -18.68
CA THR A 1 2.82 -4.08 -18.68
C THR A 1 1.44 -3.58 -19.06
N SER A 2 0.83 -4.19 -20.07
CA SER A 2 -0.49 -3.81 -20.58
C SER A 2 -1.21 -5.04 -21.09
N PRO A 3 -2.54 -5.16 -20.89
CA PRO A 3 -3.32 -6.28 -21.43
C PRO A 3 -3.39 -6.27 -22.97
N SER A 4 -3.20 -5.12 -23.58
CA SER A 4 -3.30 -4.95 -25.05
C SER A 4 -2.04 -5.37 -25.81
N ARG A 5 -0.91 -5.59 -25.14
CA ARG A 5 0.35 -5.97 -25.76
C ARG A 5 1.06 -7.03 -24.93
N SER A 6 1.41 -8.14 -25.58
CA SER A 6 2.25 -9.18 -24.94
C SER A 6 3.57 -8.59 -24.44
N TRP A 7 3.87 -8.81 -23.18
CA TRP A 7 5.04 -8.25 -22.51
C TRP A 7 5.98 -9.34 -21.97
N PHE A 8 5.64 -10.62 -22.18
CA PHE A 8 6.47 -11.76 -21.80
C PHE A 8 6.46 -12.84 -22.89
N ALA A 9 7.48 -13.67 -22.87
CA ALA A 9 7.58 -14.87 -23.70
C ALA A 9 7.94 -16.05 -22.79
N LEU A 10 7.49 -17.25 -23.16
CA LEU A 10 7.84 -18.48 -22.50
C LEU A 10 8.91 -19.21 -23.32
N GLU A 11 9.94 -19.68 -22.66
CA GLU A 11 10.98 -20.48 -23.26
C GLU A 11 11.19 -21.78 -22.47
N ILE A 12 11.45 -22.85 -23.19
CA ILE A 12 11.78 -24.15 -22.57
C ILE A 12 13.29 -24.22 -22.34
N THR A 13 13.67 -24.58 -21.13
CA THR A 13 15.05 -24.84 -20.74
C THR A 13 15.23 -26.34 -20.38
N PRO A 14 16.32 -27.01 -20.75
CA PRO A 14 17.44 -26.50 -21.56
C PRO A 14 17.11 -26.33 -23.05
N ALA A 15 17.99 -25.64 -23.80
CA ALA A 15 17.79 -25.36 -25.22
C ALA A 15 17.52 -26.61 -26.06
N SER A 16 18.13 -27.74 -25.72
CA SER A 16 17.89 -29.05 -26.39
C SER A 16 16.43 -29.52 -26.33
N ALA A 17 15.69 -29.12 -25.30
CA ALA A 17 14.28 -29.47 -25.18
C ALA A 17 13.37 -28.61 -26.12
N ARG A 18 13.89 -27.53 -26.70
CA ARG A 18 13.16 -26.71 -27.69
C ARG A 18 13.04 -27.43 -29.06
N GLU A 19 13.90 -28.39 -29.34
CA GLU A 19 13.92 -29.14 -30.59
C GLU A 19 12.90 -30.30 -30.59
N VAL A 20 12.33 -30.62 -29.44
CA VAL A 20 11.29 -31.64 -29.32
C VAL A 20 10.05 -31.21 -30.12
N SER A 21 9.56 -32.14 -30.95
CA SER A 21 8.35 -31.88 -31.75
C SER A 21 7.17 -31.45 -30.89
N GLY A 22 6.49 -30.38 -31.27
CA GLY A 22 5.36 -29.81 -30.51
C GLY A 22 5.72 -28.92 -29.33
N ALA A 23 6.98 -28.81 -28.92
CA ALA A 23 7.41 -28.00 -27.80
C ALA A 23 7.10 -26.52 -27.97
N ARG A 24 7.35 -25.97 -29.16
CA ARG A 24 7.05 -24.56 -29.50
C ARG A 24 5.54 -24.26 -29.49
N GLU A 25 4.76 -25.18 -30.07
CA GLU A 25 3.30 -25.04 -30.11
C GLU A 25 2.68 -25.13 -28.73
N TRP A 26 3.18 -26.03 -27.88
CA TRP A 26 2.77 -26.12 -26.48
C TRP A 26 3.09 -24.84 -25.72
N THR A 27 4.31 -24.30 -25.88
CA THR A 27 4.72 -23.04 -25.21
C THR A 27 3.83 -21.87 -25.64
N HIS A 28 3.49 -21.81 -26.95
CA HIS A 28 2.62 -20.79 -27.46
C HIS A 28 1.21 -20.87 -26.86
N ARG A 29 0.61 -22.05 -26.84
CA ARG A 29 -0.70 -22.28 -26.22
C ARG A 29 -0.71 -21.97 -24.71
N VAL A 30 0.34 -22.32 -23.99
CA VAL A 30 0.45 -21.98 -22.55
C VAL A 30 0.54 -20.46 -22.37
N LYS A 31 1.31 -19.77 -23.21
CA LYS A 31 1.40 -18.33 -23.18
C LYS A 31 0.04 -17.65 -23.41
N GLU A 32 -0.70 -18.08 -24.43
CA GLU A 32 -2.06 -17.54 -24.71
C GLU A 32 -3.00 -17.73 -23.51
N ARG A 33 -2.99 -18.94 -22.91
CA ARG A 33 -3.79 -19.21 -21.70
C ARG A 33 -3.41 -18.35 -20.52
N LEU A 34 -2.12 -18.05 -20.33
CA LEU A 34 -1.67 -17.13 -19.27
C LEU A 34 -2.10 -15.69 -19.55
N GLU A 35 -2.02 -15.24 -20.81
CA GLU A 35 -2.48 -13.91 -21.21
C GLU A 35 -3.99 -13.76 -20.97
N GLU A 36 -4.79 -14.75 -21.32
CA GLU A 36 -6.23 -14.80 -21.04
C GLU A 36 -6.50 -14.76 -19.52
N ALA A 37 -5.80 -15.56 -18.72
CA ALA A 37 -5.95 -15.59 -17.27
C ALA A 37 -5.58 -14.23 -16.64
N PHE A 38 -4.50 -13.59 -17.10
CA PHE A 38 -4.10 -12.27 -16.63
C PHE A 38 -5.10 -11.19 -17.03
N ALA A 39 -5.62 -11.24 -18.26
CA ALA A 39 -6.61 -10.28 -18.75
C ALA A 39 -7.96 -10.42 -18.01
N GLY A 40 -8.37 -11.66 -17.66
CA GLY A 40 -9.58 -11.94 -16.91
C GLY A 40 -9.47 -11.69 -15.40
N SER A 41 -8.27 -11.40 -14.88
CA SER A 41 -7.99 -11.18 -13.48
C SER A 41 -7.79 -9.70 -13.13
N ASN A 42 -7.62 -9.40 -11.85
CA ASN A 42 -7.28 -8.06 -11.38
C ASN A 42 -5.77 -7.75 -11.39
N ILE A 43 -4.93 -8.59 -12.01
CA ILE A 43 -3.45 -8.46 -11.98
C ILE A 43 -2.98 -7.10 -12.50
N TYR A 44 -3.50 -6.63 -13.64
CA TYR A 44 -3.04 -5.36 -14.22
C TYR A 44 -3.36 -4.16 -13.33
N ALA A 45 -4.53 -4.16 -12.67
CA ALA A 45 -4.88 -3.15 -11.68
C ALA A 45 -3.95 -3.20 -10.46
N ALA A 46 -3.67 -4.41 -9.95
CA ALA A 46 -2.76 -4.62 -8.83
C ALA A 46 -1.31 -4.21 -9.18
N LEU A 47 -0.84 -4.48 -10.39
CA LEU A 47 0.50 -4.08 -10.86
C LEU A 47 0.69 -2.57 -10.86
N HIS A 48 -0.34 -1.79 -11.17
CA HIS A 48 -0.25 -0.33 -11.10
C HIS A 48 0.11 0.14 -9.68
N GLY A 49 -0.64 -0.33 -8.67
CA GLY A 49 -0.32 -0.03 -7.28
C GLY A 49 1.02 -0.63 -6.82
N PHE A 50 1.38 -1.82 -7.33
CA PHE A 50 2.65 -2.46 -7.04
C PHE A 50 3.86 -1.61 -7.47
N TYR A 51 3.78 -0.99 -8.65
CA TYR A 51 4.83 -0.06 -9.11
C TYR A 51 4.89 1.22 -8.29
N GLN A 52 3.74 1.73 -7.83
CA GLN A 52 3.71 2.88 -6.92
C GLN A 52 4.37 2.55 -5.58
N GLU A 53 4.03 1.41 -4.97
CA GLU A 53 4.63 0.95 -3.71
C GLU A 53 6.16 0.80 -3.81
N ILE A 54 6.64 0.15 -4.88
CA ILE A 54 8.09 -0.05 -5.06
C ILE A 54 8.84 1.27 -5.32
N ALA A 55 8.23 2.22 -6.02
CA ALA A 55 8.83 3.52 -6.28
C ALA A 55 8.90 4.38 -5.01
N VAL A 56 7.87 4.38 -4.19
CA VAL A 56 7.79 5.20 -2.98
C VAL A 56 8.56 4.55 -1.83
N PHE A 57 8.23 3.30 -1.50
CA PHE A 57 8.76 2.63 -0.31
C PHE A 57 9.99 1.76 -0.59
N GLY A 58 10.26 1.44 -1.86
CA GLY A 58 11.38 0.58 -2.26
C GLY A 58 11.11 -0.90 -2.12
N THR A 59 9.97 -1.30 -1.61
CA THR A 59 9.51 -2.68 -1.50
C THR A 59 8.02 -2.74 -1.76
N ALA A 60 7.60 -3.69 -2.57
CA ALA A 60 6.19 -3.97 -2.81
C ALA A 60 5.92 -5.47 -2.62
N ALA A 61 4.80 -5.82 -2.01
CA ALA A 61 4.38 -7.20 -1.80
C ALA A 61 2.99 -7.43 -2.38
N MET A 62 2.86 -8.52 -3.14
CA MET A 62 1.61 -8.93 -3.77
C MET A 62 1.46 -10.44 -3.61
N LEU A 63 0.34 -10.88 -3.05
CA LEU A 63 -0.03 -12.29 -2.93
C LEU A 63 -0.85 -12.70 -4.14
N LEU A 64 -0.46 -13.79 -4.79
CA LEU A 64 -1.23 -14.43 -5.84
C LEU A 64 -1.95 -15.65 -5.27
N GLU A 65 -3.27 -15.65 -5.40
CA GLU A 65 -4.14 -16.75 -4.96
C GLU A 65 -4.97 -17.26 -6.13
N GLU A 66 -5.27 -18.56 -6.11
CA GLU A 66 -6.28 -19.12 -7.02
C GLU A 66 -7.65 -18.57 -6.64
N ASP A 67 -8.45 -18.19 -7.64
CA ASP A 67 -9.82 -17.73 -7.46
C ASP A 67 -10.77 -18.61 -8.30
N GLY A 68 -11.80 -19.17 -7.66
CA GLY A 68 -12.76 -20.01 -8.35
C GLY A 68 -13.63 -19.28 -9.39
N LYS A 69 -13.61 -17.96 -9.43
CA LYS A 69 -14.35 -17.14 -10.41
C LYS A 69 -13.47 -16.60 -11.52
N GLU A 70 -12.29 -16.08 -11.17
CA GLU A 70 -11.38 -15.35 -12.07
C GLU A 70 -10.07 -16.11 -12.34
N LEU A 71 -9.98 -17.40 -11.96
CA LEU A 71 -8.79 -18.25 -12.00
C LEU A 71 -7.66 -17.75 -11.10
N LEU A 72 -7.36 -16.46 -11.12
CA LEU A 72 -6.23 -15.86 -10.43
C LEU A 72 -6.63 -14.51 -9.83
N ARG A 73 -6.31 -14.31 -8.57
CA ARG A 73 -6.52 -13.04 -7.86
C ARG A 73 -5.20 -12.53 -7.28
N ALA A 74 -4.86 -11.30 -7.64
CA ALA A 74 -3.75 -10.57 -7.06
C ALA A 74 -4.24 -9.71 -5.90
N ARG A 75 -3.56 -9.81 -4.75
CA ARG A 75 -3.81 -8.98 -3.58
C ARG A 75 -2.55 -8.19 -3.26
N LEU A 76 -2.60 -6.90 -3.55
CA LEU A 76 -1.55 -5.96 -3.22
C LEU A 76 -1.63 -5.59 -1.73
N PHE A 77 -0.47 -5.39 -1.10
CA PHE A 77 -0.33 -4.88 0.26
C PHE A 77 0.49 -3.59 0.25
N THR A 78 0.05 -2.61 1.03
CA THR A 78 0.81 -1.38 1.22
C THR A 78 1.81 -1.51 2.37
N ALA A 79 2.83 -0.66 2.36
CA ALA A 79 3.82 -0.63 3.41
C ALA A 79 3.17 -0.40 4.79
N GLY A 80 3.50 -1.26 5.76
CA GLY A 80 2.90 -1.26 7.10
C GLY A 80 1.81 -2.32 7.31
N GLU A 81 1.22 -2.89 6.25
CA GLU A 81 0.23 -3.98 6.37
C GLU A 81 0.87 -5.36 6.45
N TYR A 82 2.16 -5.48 6.10
CA TYR A 82 2.85 -6.75 6.03
C TYR A 82 4.25 -6.69 6.62
N VAL A 83 4.78 -7.85 6.93
CA VAL A 83 6.17 -8.08 7.30
C VAL A 83 6.74 -9.18 6.42
N LEU A 84 8.00 -9.02 6.04
CA LEU A 84 8.75 -9.99 5.24
C LEU A 84 9.89 -10.57 6.07
N GLY A 85 10.34 -11.77 5.70
CA GLY A 85 11.57 -12.36 6.16
C GLY A 85 12.29 -12.99 4.99
N CYS A 86 13.61 -13.10 5.09
CA CYS A 86 14.45 -13.73 4.08
C CYS A 86 15.22 -14.92 4.64
N ASP A 87 15.64 -15.77 3.74
CA ASP A 87 16.59 -16.86 4.01
C ASP A 87 18.03 -16.34 4.15
N GLU A 88 18.97 -17.22 4.38
CA GLU A 88 20.41 -16.93 4.47
C GLU A 88 21.01 -16.35 3.18
N ASN A 89 20.37 -16.58 2.04
CA ASN A 89 20.77 -16.08 0.72
C ASN A 89 20.10 -14.75 0.34
N GLY A 90 19.30 -14.19 1.24
CA GLY A 90 18.56 -12.95 1.01
C GLY A 90 17.33 -13.08 0.13
N ARG A 91 16.83 -14.31 -0.09
CA ARG A 91 15.57 -14.54 -0.80
C ARG A 91 14.42 -14.39 0.18
N ILE A 92 13.38 -13.66 -0.21
CA ILE A 92 12.17 -13.55 0.59
C ILE A 92 11.45 -14.90 0.57
N ASP A 93 11.30 -15.50 1.75
CA ASP A 93 10.68 -16.81 1.95
C ASP A 93 9.63 -16.82 3.06
N ARG A 94 9.45 -15.67 3.75
CA ARG A 94 8.49 -15.50 4.85
C ARG A 94 7.67 -14.26 4.63
N PHE A 95 6.38 -14.39 4.91
CA PHE A 95 5.41 -13.31 4.81
C PHE A 95 4.46 -13.37 6.00
N GLY A 96 4.20 -12.24 6.60
CA GLY A 96 3.20 -12.09 7.66
C GLY A 96 2.36 -10.85 7.46
N ARG A 97 1.10 -10.91 7.82
CA ARG A 97 0.20 -9.75 7.85
C ARG A 97 -0.80 -9.84 8.98
N GLU A 98 -1.32 -8.69 9.36
CA GLU A 98 -2.43 -8.56 10.29
C GLU A 98 -3.56 -7.80 9.61
N PHE A 99 -4.79 -8.24 9.77
CA PHE A 99 -5.96 -7.61 9.18
C PHE A 99 -7.20 -7.88 10.03
N PHE A 100 -8.28 -7.19 9.73
CA PHE A 100 -9.51 -7.26 10.50
C PHE A 100 -10.64 -7.88 9.70
N LEU A 101 -11.42 -8.74 10.34
CA LEU A 101 -12.64 -9.33 9.81
C LEU A 101 -13.74 -9.26 10.87
N THR A 102 -14.98 -9.16 10.43
CA THR A 102 -16.12 -9.38 11.32
C THR A 102 -16.32 -10.88 11.57
N PRO A 103 -16.96 -11.31 12.68
CA PRO A 103 -17.23 -12.72 12.95
C PRO A 103 -17.93 -13.43 11.80
N LYS A 104 -18.87 -12.76 11.12
CA LYS A 104 -19.57 -13.30 9.94
C LYS A 104 -18.63 -13.51 8.75
N GLN A 105 -17.71 -12.56 8.51
CA GLN A 105 -16.68 -12.72 7.47
C GLN A 105 -15.69 -13.83 7.81
N MET A 106 -15.35 -14.00 9.09
CA MET A 106 -14.50 -15.11 9.56
C MET A 106 -15.19 -16.45 9.34
N ALA A 107 -16.49 -16.56 9.67
CA ALA A 107 -17.28 -17.76 9.42
C ALA A 107 -17.34 -18.12 7.93
N ALA A 108 -17.54 -17.13 7.06
CA ALA A 108 -17.56 -17.33 5.62
C ALA A 108 -16.21 -17.77 5.05
N LYS A 109 -15.10 -17.28 5.63
CA LYS A 109 -13.74 -17.55 5.14
C LYS A 109 -13.13 -18.83 5.69
N PHE A 110 -13.35 -19.12 6.96
CA PHE A 110 -12.66 -20.19 7.69
C PHE A 110 -13.56 -21.38 8.03
N GLY A 111 -14.89 -21.22 7.90
CA GLY A 111 -15.88 -22.18 8.37
C GLY A 111 -16.28 -21.93 9.84
N LEU A 112 -17.50 -22.30 10.19
CA LEU A 112 -18.02 -22.14 11.57
C LEU A 112 -17.29 -23.04 12.56
N GLU A 113 -16.88 -24.22 12.09
CA GLU A 113 -16.20 -25.25 12.90
C GLU A 113 -14.80 -24.81 13.40
N ASN A 114 -14.17 -23.88 12.71
CA ASN A 114 -12.82 -23.40 13.03
C ASN A 114 -12.84 -22.10 13.86
N LEU A 115 -14.03 -21.59 14.17
CA LEU A 115 -14.14 -20.37 14.97
C LEU A 115 -14.03 -20.64 16.47
N PRO A 116 -13.32 -19.79 17.21
CA PRO A 116 -13.35 -19.78 18.67
C PRO A 116 -14.79 -19.70 19.20
N PRO A 117 -15.11 -20.35 20.35
CA PRO A 117 -16.48 -20.42 20.89
C PRO A 117 -17.13 -19.05 21.11
N GLN A 118 -16.34 -18.03 21.45
CA GLN A 118 -16.84 -16.67 21.65
C GLN A 118 -17.30 -16.03 20.34
N LEU A 119 -16.54 -16.23 19.25
CA LEU A 119 -16.87 -15.70 17.94
C LEU A 119 -18.03 -16.48 17.30
N LEU A 120 -18.09 -17.78 17.52
CA LEU A 120 -19.21 -18.61 17.09
C LEU A 120 -20.53 -18.13 17.70
N ARG A 121 -20.56 -17.84 19.02
CA ARG A 121 -21.71 -17.24 19.69
C ARG A 121 -22.09 -15.87 19.10
N ALA A 122 -21.08 -15.01 18.85
CA ALA A 122 -21.33 -13.69 18.27
C ALA A 122 -22.02 -13.78 16.88
N VAL A 123 -21.63 -14.77 16.06
CA VAL A 123 -22.27 -15.04 14.76
C VAL A 123 -23.71 -15.53 14.96
N GLN A 124 -23.95 -16.47 15.89
CA GLN A 124 -25.28 -17.03 16.19
C GLN A 124 -26.23 -15.98 16.75
N ASP A 125 -25.76 -15.11 17.62
CA ASP A 125 -26.53 -14.02 18.23
C ASP A 125 -26.78 -12.84 17.28
N GLY A 126 -26.23 -12.86 16.05
CA GLY A 126 -26.30 -11.72 15.13
C GLY A 126 -25.52 -10.49 15.56
N LYS A 127 -24.60 -10.63 16.54
CA LYS A 127 -23.73 -9.57 17.05
C LYS A 127 -22.41 -9.51 16.27
N ASP A 128 -22.50 -9.29 14.97
CA ASP A 128 -21.38 -9.39 14.03
C ASP A 128 -20.64 -8.09 13.74
N GLY A 129 -20.99 -6.99 14.44
CA GLY A 129 -20.45 -5.64 14.21
C GLY A 129 -19.04 -5.38 14.75
N SER A 130 -18.44 -6.31 15.53
CA SER A 130 -17.11 -6.11 16.09
C SER A 130 -16.01 -6.61 15.16
N TRP A 131 -15.02 -5.74 14.89
CA TRP A 131 -13.84 -6.11 14.11
C TRP A 131 -12.89 -6.99 14.92
N GLN A 132 -12.57 -8.16 14.40
CA GLN A 132 -11.67 -9.12 14.99
C GLN A 132 -10.35 -9.11 14.24
N ARG A 133 -9.24 -9.11 14.98
CA ARG A 133 -7.90 -9.15 14.43
C ARG A 133 -7.54 -10.58 14.03
N VAL A 134 -7.05 -10.74 12.80
CA VAL A 134 -6.58 -12.01 12.25
C VAL A 134 -5.15 -11.84 11.78
N ARG A 135 -4.31 -12.80 12.10
CA ARG A 135 -2.94 -12.89 11.62
C ARG A 135 -2.82 -14.00 10.58
N HIS A 136 -2.06 -13.75 9.56
CA HIS A 136 -1.74 -14.72 8.51
C HIS A 136 -0.23 -14.78 8.32
N LEU A 137 0.33 -15.98 8.42
CA LEU A 137 1.74 -16.25 8.18
C LEU A 137 1.90 -17.24 7.05
N ILE A 138 2.90 -16.98 6.19
CA ILE A 138 3.39 -17.92 5.18
C ILE A 138 4.88 -18.06 5.43
N LEU A 139 5.34 -19.30 5.65
CA LEU A 139 6.74 -19.59 6.00
C LEU A 139 7.17 -20.95 5.46
N PRO A 140 8.48 -21.19 5.30
CA PRO A 140 9.00 -22.50 4.96
C PRO A 140 8.52 -23.55 5.97
N ASN A 141 8.06 -24.69 5.48
CA ASN A 141 7.48 -25.74 6.31
C ASN A 141 8.55 -26.72 6.80
N PRO A 142 8.89 -26.73 8.10
CA PRO A 142 9.88 -27.67 8.63
C PRO A 142 9.40 -29.12 8.60
N ALA A 143 8.07 -29.34 8.55
CA ALA A 143 7.45 -30.66 8.49
C ALA A 143 7.16 -31.15 7.07
N ARG A 144 7.79 -30.51 6.05
CA ARG A 144 7.66 -30.90 4.65
C ARG A 144 7.96 -32.37 4.46
N ASP A 145 7.08 -33.06 3.73
CA ASP A 145 7.32 -34.42 3.25
C ASP A 145 6.83 -34.55 1.80
N ALA A 146 7.79 -34.71 0.89
CA ALA A 146 7.52 -34.78 -0.56
C ALA A 146 6.68 -36.00 -0.99
N ARG A 147 6.52 -37.00 -0.12
CA ARG A 147 5.69 -38.17 -0.37
C ARG A 147 4.20 -37.89 -0.28
N TYR A 148 3.83 -36.81 0.42
CA TYR A 148 2.44 -36.44 0.66
C TYR A 148 2.08 -35.14 -0.06
N LYS A 149 0.91 -35.12 -0.69
CA LYS A 149 0.38 -33.95 -1.42
C LYS A 149 -0.61 -33.11 -0.61
N ASN A 150 -0.79 -33.41 0.68
CA ASN A 150 -1.69 -32.64 1.53
C ASN A 150 -1.07 -31.28 1.93
N ALA A 151 -1.93 -30.30 2.19
CA ALA A 151 -1.53 -28.93 2.46
C ALA A 151 -0.52 -28.79 3.62
N SER A 152 -0.65 -29.61 4.67
CA SER A 152 0.26 -29.61 5.83
C SER A 152 1.67 -30.14 5.53
N LYS A 153 1.91 -30.74 4.35
CA LYS A 153 3.21 -31.29 3.94
C LYS A 153 3.83 -30.56 2.75
N MET A 154 3.16 -29.51 2.27
CA MET A 154 3.69 -28.65 1.21
C MET A 154 4.93 -27.87 1.66
N PRO A 155 5.78 -27.40 0.73
CA PRO A 155 7.01 -26.65 1.04
C PRO A 155 6.80 -25.41 1.88
N TYR A 156 5.70 -24.70 1.68
CA TYR A 156 5.33 -23.50 2.45
C TYR A 156 4.05 -23.73 3.22
N LEU A 157 4.09 -23.45 4.51
CA LEU A 157 2.95 -23.50 5.40
C LEU A 157 2.25 -22.15 5.39
N SER A 158 0.92 -22.16 5.34
CA SER A 158 0.06 -20.98 5.44
C SER A 158 -0.87 -21.15 6.64
N VAL A 159 -0.76 -20.28 7.63
CA VAL A 159 -1.54 -20.36 8.87
C VAL A 159 -2.26 -19.06 9.14
N TYR A 160 -3.58 -19.16 9.37
CA TYR A 160 -4.40 -18.07 9.87
C TYR A 160 -4.71 -18.33 11.34
N PHE A 161 -4.52 -17.33 12.21
CA PHE A 161 -4.74 -17.48 13.62
C PHE A 161 -5.18 -16.15 14.29
N THR A 162 -5.78 -16.26 15.47
CA THR A 162 -6.14 -15.11 16.30
C THR A 162 -4.92 -14.58 17.07
N PRO A 163 -4.96 -13.34 17.60
CA PRO A 163 -3.90 -12.83 18.48
C PRO A 163 -3.63 -13.71 19.71
N GLN A 164 -4.60 -14.50 20.14
CA GLN A 164 -4.52 -15.44 21.24
C GLN A 164 -3.82 -16.76 20.87
N GLY A 165 -3.53 -16.96 19.57
CA GLY A 165 -2.85 -18.14 19.07
C GLY A 165 -3.78 -19.27 18.61
N GLU A 166 -5.10 -19.04 18.59
CA GLU A 166 -6.06 -20.03 18.09
C GLU A 166 -5.99 -20.11 16.57
N VAL A 167 -5.75 -21.30 16.05
CA VAL A 167 -5.62 -21.55 14.60
C VAL A 167 -7.00 -21.58 13.98
N LEU A 168 -7.22 -20.75 12.98
CA LEU A 168 -8.46 -20.63 12.20
C LEU A 168 -8.41 -21.47 10.90
N LYS A 169 -7.25 -21.54 10.27
CA LYS A 169 -7.06 -22.31 9.05
C LYS A 169 -5.58 -22.60 8.84
N GLU A 170 -5.28 -23.84 8.49
CA GLU A 170 -3.99 -24.23 7.97
C GLU A 170 -4.10 -24.59 6.50
N GLY A 171 -3.08 -24.24 5.74
CA GLY A 171 -2.95 -24.53 4.33
C GLY A 171 -1.50 -24.62 3.94
N GLY A 172 -1.24 -24.78 2.65
CA GLY A 172 0.13 -24.81 2.15
C GLY A 172 0.20 -24.39 0.70
N TYR A 173 1.43 -24.10 0.26
CA TYR A 173 1.75 -23.77 -1.11
C TYR A 173 2.97 -24.59 -1.59
N TRP A 174 2.96 -24.95 -2.85
CA TRP A 174 4.10 -25.62 -3.50
C TRP A 174 5.26 -24.65 -3.74
N GLU A 175 4.94 -23.40 -3.99
CA GLU A 175 5.89 -22.32 -4.19
C GLU A 175 5.50 -21.14 -3.30
N PHE A 176 6.44 -20.24 -3.03
CA PHE A 176 6.15 -19.06 -2.24
C PHE A 176 5.20 -18.13 -3.03
N PRO A 177 3.97 -17.90 -2.56
CA PRO A 177 2.91 -17.26 -3.36
C PRO A 177 3.01 -15.73 -3.36
N VAL A 178 3.95 -15.15 -2.61
CA VAL A 178 4.09 -13.70 -2.47
C VAL A 178 5.20 -13.19 -3.37
N ILE A 179 4.84 -12.36 -4.32
CA ILE A 179 5.80 -11.60 -5.11
C ILE A 179 6.23 -10.40 -4.28
N ALA A 180 7.46 -10.42 -3.78
CA ALA A 180 8.05 -9.36 -2.98
C ALA A 180 9.23 -8.74 -3.74
N ALA A 181 8.96 -7.69 -4.53
CA ALA A 181 9.99 -6.99 -5.28
C ALA A 181 10.64 -5.89 -4.43
N ARG A 182 11.95 -5.76 -4.57
CA ARG A 182 12.77 -4.77 -3.86
C ARG A 182 13.56 -3.96 -4.88
N TRP A 183 13.53 -2.63 -4.76
CA TRP A 183 14.20 -1.74 -5.70
C TRP A 183 15.72 -1.86 -5.63
N GLU A 184 16.28 -1.59 -4.46
CA GLU A 184 17.72 -1.65 -4.21
C GLU A 184 17.97 -2.30 -2.85
N VAL A 185 18.77 -3.34 -2.83
CA VAL A 185 19.19 -4.07 -1.64
C VAL A 185 20.71 -3.98 -1.56
N LYS A 186 21.25 -3.51 -0.44
CA LYS A 186 22.69 -3.33 -0.27
C LYS A 186 23.38 -4.60 0.22
N THR A 187 22.73 -5.32 1.12
CA THR A 187 23.25 -6.55 1.71
C THR A 187 22.24 -7.68 1.60
N ALA A 188 22.70 -8.92 1.63
CA ALA A 188 21.81 -10.10 1.62
C ALA A 188 20.89 -10.14 2.87
N GLN A 189 21.23 -9.44 3.94
CA GLN A 189 20.45 -9.39 5.17
C GLN A 189 19.35 -8.30 5.15
N ASP A 190 19.39 -7.39 4.17
CA ASP A 190 18.35 -6.37 4.04
C ASP A 190 17.06 -7.01 3.54
N VAL A 191 16.06 -7.09 4.39
CA VAL A 191 14.74 -7.62 4.05
C VAL A 191 13.98 -6.67 3.13
N TYR A 192 14.11 -5.36 3.37
CA TYR A 192 13.42 -4.31 2.62
C TYR A 192 14.38 -3.52 1.74
N GLY A 193 13.94 -3.21 0.52
CA GLY A 193 14.69 -2.38 -0.42
C GLY A 193 14.53 -0.89 -0.14
N LYS A 194 15.41 -0.08 -0.76
CA LYS A 194 15.38 1.38 -0.74
C LYS A 194 15.02 1.89 -2.13
N GLY A 195 13.87 2.55 -2.27
CA GLY A 195 13.38 3.11 -3.52
C GLY A 195 13.79 4.56 -3.76
N PRO A 196 13.46 5.11 -4.93
CA PRO A 196 13.67 6.52 -5.25
C PRO A 196 13.03 7.46 -4.24
N GLY A 197 11.84 7.17 -3.73
CA GLY A 197 11.16 7.95 -2.71
C GLY A 197 11.98 8.16 -1.44
N TRP A 198 12.77 7.16 -1.04
CA TRP A 198 13.70 7.28 0.08
C TRP A 198 14.83 8.26 -0.21
N LYS A 199 15.36 8.24 -1.44
CA LYS A 199 16.47 9.12 -1.86
C LYS A 199 16.01 10.58 -1.95
N CYS A 200 14.81 10.83 -2.44
CA CYS A 200 14.23 12.16 -2.61
C CYS A 200 13.48 12.69 -1.37
N LEU A 201 13.39 11.93 -0.27
CA LEU A 201 12.59 12.31 0.90
C LEU A 201 13.00 13.68 1.50
N GLY A 202 14.30 13.99 1.50
CA GLY A 202 14.82 15.27 1.97
C GLY A 202 14.30 16.44 1.13
N ASP A 203 14.40 16.31 -0.18
CA ASP A 203 13.97 17.34 -1.15
C ASP A 203 12.45 17.52 -1.12
N VAL A 204 11.70 16.41 -1.04
CA VAL A 204 10.24 16.46 -0.91
C VAL A 204 9.80 17.19 0.36
N LYS A 205 10.45 16.95 1.50
CA LYS A 205 10.17 17.66 2.75
C LYS A 205 10.51 19.16 2.66
N MET A 206 11.60 19.49 1.99
CA MET A 206 11.99 20.89 1.74
C MET A 206 10.93 21.56 0.87
N LEU A 207 10.54 20.93 -0.23
CA LEU A 207 9.51 21.43 -1.14
C LEU A 207 8.16 21.65 -0.42
N GLN A 208 7.72 20.69 0.39
CA GLN A 208 6.51 20.85 1.20
C GLN A 208 6.58 22.06 2.14
N LYS A 209 7.73 22.26 2.78
CA LYS A 209 7.94 23.43 3.65
C LYS A 209 7.89 24.75 2.87
N MET A 210 8.51 24.78 1.69
CA MET A 210 8.48 25.95 0.80
C MET A 210 7.06 26.27 0.34
N GLN A 211 6.30 25.29 -0.11
CA GLN A 211 4.90 25.45 -0.50
C GLN A 211 4.03 25.93 0.66
N LYS A 212 4.21 25.38 1.85
CA LYS A 212 3.51 25.84 3.05
C LYS A 212 3.84 27.31 3.36
N ASN A 213 5.12 27.68 3.29
CA ASN A 213 5.55 29.06 3.55
C ASN A 213 5.00 30.03 2.50
N LYS A 214 4.92 29.60 1.21
CA LYS A 214 4.29 30.37 0.12
C LYS A 214 2.81 30.65 0.43
N LEU A 215 2.04 29.64 0.84
CA LEU A 215 0.63 29.80 1.21
C LEU A 215 0.47 30.75 2.41
N VAL A 216 1.29 30.60 3.44
CA VAL A 216 1.26 31.50 4.62
C VAL A 216 1.63 32.92 4.23
N ALA A 217 2.57 33.13 3.31
CA ALA A 217 2.93 34.46 2.82
C ALA A 217 1.76 35.09 2.05
N LEU A 218 1.10 34.33 1.17
CA LEU A 218 -0.10 34.74 0.46
C LEU A 218 -1.23 35.13 1.40
N ASP A 219 -1.53 34.33 2.43
CA ASP A 219 -2.52 34.64 3.45
C ASP A 219 -2.20 35.94 4.17
N LYS A 220 -0.94 36.16 4.55
CA LYS A 220 -0.51 37.41 5.20
C LYS A 220 -0.50 38.61 4.27
N MET A 221 -0.35 38.42 2.95
CA MET A 221 -0.47 39.49 1.97
C MET A 221 -1.94 39.88 1.74
N THR A 222 -2.84 38.91 1.69
CA THR A 222 -4.29 39.12 1.45
C THR A 222 -5.02 39.53 2.72
N ASN A 223 -4.66 38.94 3.86
CA ASN A 223 -5.24 39.19 5.18
C ASN A 223 -4.15 39.49 6.21
N PRO A 224 -3.50 40.66 6.14
CA PRO A 224 -2.44 40.98 7.08
C PRO A 224 -2.99 41.18 8.50
N PRO A 225 -2.21 40.85 9.54
CA PRO A 225 -2.58 41.22 10.90
C PRO A 225 -2.75 42.72 11.00
N MET A 226 -3.87 43.15 11.60
CA MET A 226 -4.21 44.55 11.68
C MET A 226 -3.86 45.13 13.06
N MET A 227 -3.27 46.31 13.09
CA MET A 227 -3.18 47.13 14.29
C MET A 227 -4.42 48.03 14.35
N VAL A 228 -5.08 47.99 15.49
CA VAL A 228 -6.30 48.75 15.73
C VAL A 228 -6.04 49.76 16.86
N SER A 229 -6.35 51.02 16.60
CA SER A 229 -6.22 52.06 17.63
C SER A 229 -7.31 51.93 18.68
N SER A 230 -7.01 52.31 19.92
CA SER A 230 -7.99 52.36 21.02
C SER A 230 -9.19 53.27 20.76
N GLY A 231 -9.11 54.16 19.76
CA GLY A 231 -10.23 55.02 19.34
C GLY A 231 -11.28 54.32 18.47
N VAL A 232 -11.07 53.05 18.06
CA VAL A 232 -12.06 52.28 17.30
C VAL A 232 -13.21 51.90 18.24
N GLN A 233 -14.43 52.22 17.82
CA GLN A 233 -15.65 51.90 18.57
C GLN A 233 -16.30 50.63 18.00
N GLY A 234 -16.28 49.57 18.78
CA GLY A 234 -16.84 48.26 18.38
C GLY A 234 -15.85 47.36 17.61
N GLU A 235 -16.37 46.38 16.92
CA GLU A 235 -15.58 45.42 16.12
C GLU A 235 -15.13 46.03 14.79
N VAL A 236 -13.92 45.70 14.38
CA VAL A 236 -13.39 46.08 13.05
C VAL A 236 -14.05 45.25 11.99
N ASN A 237 -14.73 45.87 11.03
CA ASN A 237 -15.31 45.17 9.92
C ASN A 237 -14.29 45.05 8.78
N LEU A 238 -13.76 43.86 8.58
CA LEU A 238 -12.77 43.53 7.54
C LEU A 238 -13.39 43.04 6.22
N LEU A 239 -14.72 43.03 6.10
CA LEU A 239 -15.39 42.65 4.85
C LEU A 239 -15.25 43.74 3.78
N PRO A 240 -15.21 43.39 2.48
CA PRO A 240 -15.22 44.36 1.40
C PRO A 240 -16.40 45.32 1.52
N GLY A 241 -16.13 46.64 1.58
CA GLY A 241 -17.15 47.68 1.81
C GLY A 241 -17.63 47.83 3.25
N GLY A 242 -17.03 47.10 4.21
CA GLY A 242 -17.37 47.19 5.62
C GLY A 242 -17.05 48.57 6.23
N LEU A 243 -17.94 49.07 7.11
CA LEU A 243 -17.77 50.35 7.80
C LEU A 243 -17.31 50.09 9.23
N THR A 244 -16.21 50.70 9.63
CA THR A 244 -15.70 50.73 11.01
C THR A 244 -15.78 52.18 11.56
N ARG A 245 -16.39 52.35 12.72
CA ARG A 245 -16.50 53.67 13.36
C ARG A 245 -15.25 53.98 14.16
N TYR A 246 -14.73 55.18 14.01
CA TYR A 246 -13.51 55.63 14.68
C TYR A 246 -13.70 57.04 15.26
N SER A 247 -13.17 57.25 16.45
CA SER A 247 -13.14 58.57 17.11
C SER A 247 -11.67 59.01 17.26
N GLY A 248 -11.21 59.91 16.39
CA GLY A 248 -9.84 60.40 16.36
C GLY A 248 -9.33 60.73 14.94
N ALA A 249 -8.01 60.89 14.77
CA ALA A 249 -7.43 61.16 13.45
C ALA A 249 -7.51 59.93 12.56
N ALA A 250 -8.04 60.08 11.35
CA ALA A 250 -8.37 58.97 10.43
C ALA A 250 -7.15 58.07 10.07
N ASP A 251 -5.95 58.64 9.96
CA ASP A 251 -4.73 57.94 9.56
C ASP A 251 -4.22 56.91 10.59
N ALA A 252 -4.77 56.92 11.79
CA ALA A 252 -4.37 56.01 12.85
C ALA A 252 -5.38 54.92 13.22
N ALA A 253 -6.55 54.88 12.54
CA ALA A 253 -7.68 54.04 12.96
C ALA A 253 -7.40 52.54 12.86
N VAL A 254 -7.07 52.07 11.68
CA VAL A 254 -6.78 50.66 11.38
C VAL A 254 -5.72 50.61 10.28
N LYS A 255 -4.66 49.86 10.52
CA LYS A 255 -3.62 49.69 9.51
C LYS A 255 -2.96 48.31 9.66
N PRO A 256 -2.38 47.74 8.57
CA PRO A 256 -1.61 46.53 8.69
C PRO A 256 -0.48 46.69 9.71
N ALA A 257 -0.29 45.68 10.58
CA ALA A 257 0.77 45.66 11.56
C ALA A 257 2.17 45.61 10.88
N TYR A 258 2.22 44.97 9.72
CA TYR A 258 3.37 44.93 8.83
C TYR A 258 2.92 44.60 7.40
N GLN A 259 3.72 45.02 6.44
CA GLN A 259 3.51 44.63 5.04
C GLN A 259 4.49 43.50 4.70
N VAL A 260 3.99 42.42 4.11
CA VAL A 260 4.80 41.32 3.62
C VAL A 260 5.06 41.56 2.14
N ASN A 261 6.25 42.02 1.79
CA ASN A 261 6.68 42.14 0.40
C ASN A 261 7.47 40.88 0.05
N VAL A 262 6.80 39.88 -0.48
CA VAL A 262 7.44 38.64 -0.96
C VAL A 262 7.37 38.64 -2.49
N ASP A 263 8.52 38.47 -3.13
CA ASP A 263 8.57 38.21 -4.57
C ASP A 263 8.10 36.76 -4.81
N LEU A 264 6.85 36.62 -5.22
CA LEU A 264 6.23 35.32 -5.49
C LEU A 264 6.87 34.66 -6.70
N SER A 265 7.39 35.42 -7.67
CA SER A 265 8.02 34.88 -8.86
C SER A 265 9.37 34.21 -8.52
N ALA A 266 10.14 34.81 -7.61
CA ALA A 266 11.36 34.23 -7.08
C ALA A 266 11.10 32.95 -6.26
N LEU A 267 9.97 32.90 -5.53
CA LEU A 267 9.57 31.69 -4.82
C LEU A 267 9.09 30.59 -5.79
N GLU A 268 8.40 30.93 -6.87
CA GLU A 268 7.95 29.97 -7.89
C GLU A 268 9.14 29.36 -8.64
N SER A 269 10.08 30.18 -9.09
CA SER A 269 11.28 29.70 -9.77
C SER A 269 12.20 28.82 -8.91
N SER A 270 12.09 28.91 -7.58
CA SER A 270 12.83 28.02 -6.67
C SER A 270 12.13 26.70 -6.36
N ILE A 271 10.87 26.54 -6.82
CA ILE A 271 10.03 25.36 -6.65
C ILE A 271 9.97 24.50 -7.91
N GLU A 272 10.17 25.12 -9.10
CA GLU A 272 10.36 24.43 -10.37
C GLU A 272 11.76 23.78 -10.47
#